data_bd2faa3368a48f70b934daab6d77789e
#
_entry.id   bd2faa3368a48f70b934daab6d77789e
#
_cell.length_a   1.000
_cell.length_b   1.000
_cell.length_c   1.000
_cell.angle_alpha   90.00
_cell.angle_beta   90.00
_cell.angle_gamma   90.00
#
_symmetry.space_group_name_H-M   'P 1'
#
loop_
_entity.id
_entity.type
_entity.pdbx_description
1 polymer ?
#
loop_
_entity_poly.entity_id
_entity_poly.type
_entity_poly.pdbx_seq_one_letter_code
_entity_poly.pdbx_strand_id
1 'polypeptide(L)'
;VIMDLFKAAGLPDGVINMVTVSGKEISEVVFKDEKFAGLHFTGSTNVFRTLWKGIGNNIEKYKSYPRIVGETGGKDFIVAHKSAVATEVATAISRGAFEYQGQKCSAASRAYIPTNLWGDVKEQIIKDVNSFKMGSPSDTSNFINAVISEKAFDSIASYIDYAKNSDEAEIIVGGNYDKSLGYFIQPTIIVTTNPQFKTMVEEVFGPVMTIYVYNEEKWEETLTLVDKTSEYALTGAILSVDRYAAETACKMLENSAGNFYINDKPTGAVVSQQPFGGARGSGTNDKAGSVLNLLRWVSPRTIKETFVPPTDYRYPFLGE
;
A
#
# COMPACT_ATOMS: atom_id res chain seq x y z
N VAL A 1 -7.54 25.53 -5.93
CA VAL A 1 -6.09 25.64 -6.20
C VAL A 1 -5.68 24.76 -7.37
N ILE A 2 -5.81 23.41 -7.34
CA ILE A 2 -5.35 22.53 -8.45
C ILE A 2 -6.08 22.84 -9.76
N MET A 3 -7.40 22.99 -9.73
CA MET A 3 -8.18 23.37 -10.92
C MET A 3 -7.80 24.74 -11.46
N ASP A 4 -7.52 25.72 -10.59
CA ASP A 4 -7.05 27.04 -10.98
C ASP A 4 -5.66 26.98 -11.62
N LEU A 5 -4.78 26.09 -11.12
CA LEU A 5 -3.47 25.82 -11.71
C LEU A 5 -3.60 25.24 -13.13
N PHE A 6 -4.47 24.26 -13.33
CA PHE A 6 -4.70 23.68 -14.66
C PHE A 6 -5.24 24.73 -15.65
N LYS A 7 -6.18 25.56 -15.20
CA LYS A 7 -6.70 26.64 -16.02
C LYS A 7 -5.61 27.68 -16.37
N ALA A 8 -4.80 28.09 -15.39
CA ALA A 8 -3.67 28.99 -15.62
C ALA A 8 -2.60 28.38 -16.55
N ALA A 9 -2.43 27.07 -16.55
CA ALA A 9 -1.55 26.34 -17.45
C ALA A 9 -2.13 26.15 -18.87
N GLY A 10 -3.37 26.63 -19.14
CA GLY A 10 -3.99 26.56 -20.45
C GLY A 10 -4.72 25.24 -20.75
N LEU A 11 -5.03 24.43 -19.72
CA LEU A 11 -5.85 23.24 -19.94
C LEU A 11 -7.25 23.67 -20.42
N PRO A 12 -7.77 23.15 -21.55
CA PRO A 12 -9.12 23.48 -22.03
C PRO A 12 -10.21 23.08 -21.03
N ASP A 13 -11.28 23.88 -20.98
CA ASP A 13 -12.44 23.58 -20.14
C ASP A 13 -13.05 22.23 -20.54
N GLY A 14 -13.46 21.45 -19.54
CA GLY A 14 -14.13 20.16 -19.74
C GLY A 14 -13.17 18.95 -19.85
N VAL A 15 -11.85 19.16 -19.98
CA VAL A 15 -10.87 18.05 -19.99
C VAL A 15 -10.77 17.40 -18.60
N ILE A 16 -10.71 18.21 -17.55
CA ILE A 16 -10.77 17.76 -16.15
C ILE A 16 -11.90 18.51 -15.45
N ASN A 17 -12.80 17.76 -14.83
CA ASN A 17 -13.88 18.31 -14.04
C ASN A 17 -13.82 17.79 -12.60
N MET A 18 -13.93 18.68 -11.62
CA MET A 18 -13.95 18.32 -10.20
C MET A 18 -15.37 18.40 -9.65
N VAL A 19 -15.83 17.33 -9.03
CA VAL A 19 -17.16 17.23 -8.41
C VAL A 19 -16.99 16.87 -6.93
N THR A 20 -17.59 17.66 -6.04
CA THR A 20 -17.51 17.47 -4.59
C THR A 20 -18.76 16.76 -4.07
N VAL A 21 -18.85 15.47 -4.31
CA VAL A 21 -19.92 14.58 -3.84
C VAL A 21 -19.35 13.32 -3.22
N SER A 22 -20.17 12.55 -2.51
CA SER A 22 -19.71 11.28 -1.97
C SER A 22 -19.38 10.28 -3.09
N GLY A 23 -18.37 9.40 -2.85
CA GLY A 23 -18.01 8.36 -3.82
C GLY A 23 -19.18 7.42 -4.14
N LYS A 24 -20.12 7.22 -3.21
CA LYS A 24 -21.33 6.43 -3.43
C LYS A 24 -22.27 7.11 -4.44
N GLU A 25 -22.60 8.37 -4.20
CA GLU A 25 -23.51 9.13 -5.08
C GLU A 25 -22.97 9.25 -6.50
N ILE A 26 -21.70 9.60 -6.66
CA ILE A 26 -21.10 9.72 -8.00
C ILE A 26 -21.08 8.36 -8.72
N SER A 27 -20.76 7.27 -8.05
CA SER A 27 -20.72 5.94 -8.66
C SER A 27 -22.11 5.46 -9.11
N GLU A 28 -23.17 5.78 -8.36
CA GLU A 28 -24.54 5.44 -8.73
C GLU A 28 -25.01 6.13 -10.02
N VAL A 29 -24.47 7.28 -10.35
CA VAL A 29 -24.76 8.02 -11.58
C VAL A 29 -23.85 7.60 -12.71
N VAL A 30 -22.53 7.68 -12.49
CA VAL A 30 -21.53 7.51 -13.55
C VAL A 30 -21.47 6.08 -14.09
N PHE A 31 -21.66 5.06 -13.25
CA PHE A 31 -21.65 3.66 -13.71
C PHE A 31 -22.90 3.24 -14.50
N LYS A 32 -23.91 4.09 -14.57
CA LYS A 32 -25.08 3.83 -15.43
C LYS A 32 -24.97 4.47 -16.81
N ASP A 33 -24.01 5.38 -17.00
CA ASP A 33 -23.83 6.07 -18.29
C ASP A 33 -23.13 5.14 -19.32
N GLU A 34 -23.69 5.08 -20.51
CA GLU A 34 -23.15 4.24 -21.61
C GLU A 34 -21.74 4.65 -22.07
N LYS A 35 -21.33 5.90 -21.77
CA LYS A 35 -20.02 6.45 -22.14
C LYS A 35 -18.97 6.25 -21.04
N PHE A 36 -19.33 5.58 -19.94
CA PHE A 36 -18.34 5.29 -18.90
C PHE A 36 -17.19 4.49 -19.48
N ALA A 37 -15.97 5.04 -19.39
CA ALA A 37 -14.79 4.50 -20.08
C ALA A 37 -13.69 4.01 -19.12
N GLY A 38 -13.74 4.39 -17.84
CA GLY A 38 -12.74 3.92 -16.89
C GLY A 38 -12.87 4.47 -15.47
N LEU A 39 -12.20 3.79 -14.56
CA LEU A 39 -12.06 4.15 -13.15
C LEU A 39 -10.59 4.12 -12.76
N HIS A 40 -10.08 5.20 -12.17
CA HIS A 40 -8.83 5.22 -11.43
C HIS A 40 -9.15 5.50 -9.97
N PHE A 41 -8.91 4.54 -9.10
CA PHE A 41 -9.33 4.59 -7.70
C PHE A 41 -8.13 4.42 -6.75
N THR A 42 -8.09 5.25 -5.71
CA THR A 42 -7.23 5.05 -4.55
C THR A 42 -8.09 5.08 -3.29
N GLY A 43 -8.01 4.04 -2.47
CA GLY A 43 -8.80 3.93 -1.24
C GLY A 43 -8.84 2.50 -0.70
N SER A 44 -9.86 2.17 0.14
CA SER A 44 -9.91 0.84 0.75
C SER A 44 -10.22 -0.26 -0.26
N THR A 45 -9.63 -1.42 -0.06
CA THR A 45 -9.84 -2.64 -0.88
C THR A 45 -11.31 -3.03 -0.97
N ASN A 46 -12.06 -2.93 0.12
CA ASN A 46 -13.49 -3.28 0.12
C ASN A 46 -14.33 -2.32 -0.74
N VAL A 47 -14.01 -1.04 -0.72
CA VAL A 47 -14.67 -0.06 -1.60
C VAL A 47 -14.33 -0.36 -3.06
N PHE A 48 -13.07 -0.62 -3.37
CA PHE A 48 -12.64 -0.97 -4.73
C PHE A 48 -13.34 -2.22 -5.27
N ARG A 49 -13.46 -3.27 -4.46
CA ARG A 49 -14.23 -4.49 -4.80
C ARG A 49 -15.69 -4.17 -5.09
N THR A 50 -16.29 -3.25 -4.33
CA THR A 50 -17.68 -2.79 -4.55
C THR A 50 -17.82 -2.02 -5.86
N LEU A 51 -16.89 -1.11 -6.14
CA LEU A 51 -16.87 -0.33 -7.40
C LEU A 51 -16.68 -1.26 -8.61
N TRP A 52 -15.76 -2.22 -8.52
CA TRP A 52 -15.54 -3.21 -9.59
C TRP A 52 -16.80 -4.04 -9.89
N LYS A 53 -17.47 -4.53 -8.85
CA LYS A 53 -18.77 -5.22 -9.00
C LYS A 53 -19.82 -4.33 -9.64
N GLY A 54 -19.90 -3.04 -9.24
CA GLY A 54 -20.82 -2.07 -9.80
C GLY A 54 -20.59 -1.84 -11.30
N ILE A 55 -19.33 -1.75 -11.73
CA ILE A 55 -18.97 -1.65 -13.15
C ILE A 55 -19.33 -2.93 -13.89
N GLY A 56 -18.98 -4.11 -13.34
CA GLY A 56 -19.29 -5.41 -13.94
C GLY A 56 -20.80 -5.63 -14.16
N ASN A 57 -21.63 -5.20 -13.23
CA ASN A 57 -23.08 -5.31 -13.32
C ASN A 57 -23.70 -4.43 -14.44
N ASN A 58 -22.98 -3.47 -14.97
CA ASN A 58 -23.41 -2.59 -16.04
C ASN A 58 -22.69 -2.84 -17.37
N ILE A 59 -21.88 -3.88 -17.46
CA ILE A 59 -20.91 -4.10 -18.58
C ILE A 59 -21.59 -4.12 -19.95
N GLU A 60 -22.83 -4.60 -20.07
CA GLU A 60 -23.57 -4.69 -21.32
C GLU A 60 -24.06 -3.33 -21.82
N LYS A 61 -24.07 -2.29 -20.98
CA LYS A 61 -24.53 -0.94 -21.32
C LYS A 61 -23.43 -0.08 -21.94
N TYR A 62 -22.17 -0.41 -21.72
CA TYR A 62 -21.05 0.45 -22.08
C TYR A 62 -20.72 0.37 -23.57
N LYS A 63 -20.41 1.51 -24.18
CA LYS A 63 -19.92 1.60 -25.56
C LYS A 63 -18.54 0.98 -25.76
N SER A 64 -17.76 0.88 -24.68
CA SER A 64 -16.46 0.23 -24.68
C SER A 64 -16.20 -0.40 -23.32
N TYR A 65 -15.36 -1.44 -23.24
CA TYR A 65 -14.96 -2.03 -21.97
C TYR A 65 -14.17 -1.03 -21.14
N PRO A 66 -14.65 -0.67 -19.92
CA PRO A 66 -13.97 0.32 -19.09
C PRO A 66 -12.59 -0.16 -18.64
N ARG A 67 -11.65 0.77 -18.54
CA ARG A 67 -10.36 0.53 -17.90
C ARG A 67 -10.52 0.69 -16.39
N ILE A 68 -9.99 -0.24 -15.61
CA ILE A 68 -10.05 -0.17 -14.16
C ILE A 68 -8.63 -0.24 -13.62
N VAL A 69 -8.25 0.79 -12.86
CA VAL A 69 -6.98 0.88 -12.14
C VAL A 69 -7.29 1.15 -10.68
N GLY A 70 -6.72 0.36 -9.79
CA GLY A 70 -6.89 0.47 -8.35
C GLY A 70 -5.56 0.44 -7.61
N GLU A 71 -5.42 1.38 -6.69
CA GLU A 71 -4.41 1.41 -5.65
C GLU A 71 -5.15 1.33 -4.32
N THR A 72 -4.96 0.22 -3.59
CA THR A 72 -5.77 -0.05 -2.41
C THR A 72 -4.92 -0.30 -1.17
N GLY A 73 -5.47 -0.93 -0.15
CA GLY A 73 -4.83 -1.12 1.13
C GLY A 73 -3.51 -1.90 1.10
N GLY A 74 -2.78 -1.85 2.19
CA GLY A 74 -1.53 -2.58 2.39
C GLY A 74 -1.44 -3.17 3.79
N LYS A 75 -0.64 -4.22 3.92
CA LYS A 75 -0.19 -4.78 5.20
C LYS A 75 1.30 -5.03 5.08
N ASP A 76 2.01 -3.93 4.98
CA ASP A 76 3.38 -3.89 4.52
C ASP A 76 4.35 -4.38 5.58
N PHE A 77 5.34 -5.12 5.14
CA PHE A 77 6.21 -5.86 6.04
C PHE A 77 7.64 -5.35 6.03
N ILE A 78 8.30 -5.55 7.17
CA ILE A 78 9.75 -5.56 7.30
C ILE A 78 10.15 -6.97 7.75
N VAL A 79 11.10 -7.61 7.06
CA VAL A 79 11.70 -8.84 7.54
C VAL A 79 13.23 -8.67 7.63
N ALA A 80 13.79 -8.90 8.81
CA ALA A 80 15.23 -8.83 9.03
C ALA A 80 15.83 -10.23 9.04
N HIS A 81 16.91 -10.43 8.27
CA HIS A 81 17.73 -11.63 8.34
C HIS A 81 18.66 -11.54 9.56
N LYS A 82 19.15 -12.67 10.09
CA LYS A 82 20.06 -12.72 11.24
C LYS A 82 21.38 -11.94 11.07
N SER A 83 21.74 -11.62 9.83
CA SER A 83 22.92 -10.80 9.51
C SER A 83 22.65 -9.30 9.46
N ALA A 84 21.39 -8.85 9.60
CA ALA A 84 21.06 -7.44 9.53
C ALA A 84 21.66 -6.64 10.69
N VAL A 85 21.77 -5.33 10.51
CA VAL A 85 22.25 -4.42 11.54
C VAL A 85 21.07 -3.93 12.38
N ALA A 86 21.09 -4.21 13.68
CA ALA A 86 19.94 -3.94 14.59
C ALA A 86 19.48 -2.48 14.56
N THR A 87 20.39 -1.51 14.51
CA THR A 87 20.05 -0.07 14.44
C THR A 87 19.40 0.32 13.12
N GLU A 88 19.76 -0.31 12.00
CA GLU A 88 19.14 -0.10 10.70
C GLU A 88 17.70 -0.66 10.69
N VAL A 89 17.52 -1.87 11.26
CA VAL A 89 16.21 -2.49 11.44
C VAL A 89 15.29 -1.61 12.29
N ALA A 90 15.76 -1.17 13.45
CA ALA A 90 15.00 -0.29 14.35
C ALA A 90 14.62 1.02 13.65
N THR A 91 15.54 1.64 12.92
CA THR A 91 15.29 2.87 12.16
C THR A 91 14.26 2.66 11.04
N ALA A 92 14.35 1.54 10.31
CA ALA A 92 13.38 1.21 9.27
C ALA A 92 11.96 1.02 9.86
N ILE A 93 11.86 0.41 11.04
CA ILE A 93 10.59 0.28 11.78
C ILE A 93 10.09 1.65 12.21
N SER A 94 10.91 2.43 12.92
CA SER A 94 10.51 3.73 13.50
C SER A 94 10.04 4.71 12.43
N ARG A 95 10.74 4.82 11.30
CA ARG A 95 10.33 5.66 10.17
C ARG A 95 9.19 5.03 9.38
N GLY A 96 9.31 3.76 9.03
CA GLY A 96 8.34 3.06 8.18
C GLY A 96 6.94 3.00 8.77
N ALA A 97 6.83 2.79 10.09
CA ALA A 97 5.55 2.65 10.76
C ALA A 97 4.91 3.98 11.20
N PHE A 98 5.70 4.99 11.54
CA PHE A 98 5.18 6.13 12.29
C PHE A 98 5.22 7.47 11.54
N GLU A 99 5.98 7.58 10.44
CA GLU A 99 5.88 8.75 9.56
C GLU A 99 4.42 8.96 9.14
N TYR A 100 3.93 10.21 9.27
CA TYR A 100 2.55 10.59 8.98
C TYR A 100 1.52 9.75 9.77
N GLN A 101 1.84 9.38 11.02
CA GLN A 101 1.00 8.58 11.92
C GLN A 101 0.61 7.21 11.33
N GLY A 102 1.46 6.62 10.50
CA GLY A 102 1.15 5.35 9.82
C GLY A 102 -0.02 5.41 8.83
N GLN A 103 -0.49 6.61 8.48
CA GLN A 103 -1.60 6.82 7.55
C GLN A 103 -1.12 6.85 6.10
N LYS A 104 -0.37 5.82 5.72
CA LYS A 104 0.07 5.57 4.34
C LYS A 104 -0.31 4.15 3.98
N CYS A 105 -0.79 3.95 2.77
CA CYS A 105 -1.05 2.60 2.25
C CYS A 105 0.19 1.70 2.31
N SER A 106 1.39 2.30 2.21
CA SER A 106 2.71 1.66 2.25
C SER A 106 3.40 1.71 3.62
N ALA A 107 2.74 2.15 4.69
CA ALA A 107 3.37 2.19 6.01
C ALA A 107 3.69 0.78 6.50
N ALA A 108 4.90 0.58 7.04
CA ALA A 108 5.24 -0.67 7.71
C ALA A 108 4.28 -0.89 8.87
N SER A 109 3.63 -2.04 8.91
CA SER A 109 2.63 -2.35 9.93
C SER A 109 2.80 -3.73 10.56
N ARG A 110 3.69 -4.55 10.01
CA ARG A 110 4.16 -5.82 10.60
C ARG A 110 5.65 -5.99 10.37
N ALA A 111 6.33 -6.60 11.34
CA ALA A 111 7.75 -6.92 11.23
C ALA A 111 8.06 -8.32 11.75
N TYR A 112 9.08 -8.93 11.15
CA TYR A 112 9.60 -10.25 11.51
C TYR A 112 11.07 -10.09 11.87
N ILE A 113 11.38 -10.27 13.15
CA ILE A 113 12.72 -9.99 13.69
C ILE A 113 13.32 -11.30 14.25
N PRO A 114 14.56 -11.66 13.86
CA PRO A 114 15.18 -12.85 14.38
C PRO A 114 15.59 -12.70 15.84
N THR A 115 15.59 -13.81 16.59
CA THR A 115 15.89 -13.83 18.03
C THR A 115 17.25 -13.24 18.38
N ASN A 116 18.27 -13.46 17.55
CA ASN A 116 19.61 -12.92 17.78
C ASN A 116 19.71 -11.38 17.72
N LEU A 117 18.77 -10.70 17.03
CA LEU A 117 18.75 -9.23 16.92
C LEU A 117 17.70 -8.59 17.82
N TRP A 118 16.76 -9.38 18.34
CA TRP A 118 15.57 -8.85 19.01
C TRP A 118 15.89 -7.95 20.22
N GLY A 119 16.87 -8.33 21.03
CA GLY A 119 17.26 -7.53 22.21
C GLY A 119 17.61 -6.09 21.85
N ASP A 120 18.55 -5.92 20.92
CA ASP A 120 19.08 -4.63 20.51
C ASP A 120 18.03 -3.82 19.72
N VAL A 121 17.26 -4.48 18.85
CA VAL A 121 16.16 -3.85 18.10
C VAL A 121 15.10 -3.35 19.06
N LYS A 122 14.66 -4.16 20.04
CA LYS A 122 13.66 -3.79 21.04
C LYS A 122 14.09 -2.56 21.85
N GLU A 123 15.32 -2.55 22.33
CA GLU A 123 15.85 -1.41 23.10
C GLU A 123 15.83 -0.13 22.27
N GLN A 124 16.31 -0.18 21.03
CA GLN A 124 16.41 0.98 20.16
C GLN A 124 15.01 1.51 19.76
N ILE A 125 14.06 0.65 19.38
CA ILE A 125 12.73 1.11 18.98
C ILE A 125 11.95 1.72 20.15
N ILE A 126 12.09 1.17 21.37
CA ILE A 126 11.48 1.77 22.58
C ILE A 126 12.07 3.16 22.83
N LYS A 127 13.37 3.32 22.71
CA LYS A 127 14.05 4.61 22.83
C LYS A 127 13.55 5.61 21.77
N ASP A 128 13.48 5.20 20.52
CA ASP A 128 13.00 6.03 19.41
C ASP A 128 11.57 6.51 19.66
N VAL A 129 10.65 5.58 19.94
CA VAL A 129 9.22 5.89 20.13
C VAL A 129 9.01 6.80 21.33
N ASN A 130 9.74 6.59 22.44
CA ASN A 130 9.66 7.47 23.62
C ASN A 130 10.24 8.87 23.36
N SER A 131 11.06 9.05 22.32
CA SER A 131 11.61 10.34 21.93
C SER A 131 10.66 11.16 21.04
N PHE A 132 9.64 10.54 20.46
CA PHE A 132 8.72 11.21 19.53
C PHE A 132 7.86 12.23 20.27
N LYS A 133 7.91 13.47 19.79
CA LYS A 133 6.99 14.52 20.25
C LYS A 133 5.68 14.43 19.47
N MET A 134 4.57 14.62 20.19
CA MET A 134 3.23 14.66 19.62
C MET A 134 2.61 16.04 19.79
N GLY A 135 1.97 16.55 18.73
CA GLY A 135 1.31 17.84 18.78
C GLY A 135 0.85 18.37 17.43
N SER A 136 0.66 19.70 17.36
CA SER A 136 0.23 20.36 16.12
C SER A 136 1.27 20.24 15.00
N PRO A 137 0.87 20.05 13.73
CA PRO A 137 1.78 20.06 12.59
C PRO A 137 2.40 21.45 12.32
N SER A 138 1.90 22.51 12.96
CA SER A 138 2.50 23.84 12.88
C SER A 138 3.83 23.93 13.63
N ASP A 139 4.09 23.02 14.57
CA ASP A 139 5.38 22.87 15.24
C ASP A 139 6.13 21.70 14.61
N THR A 140 7.15 22.01 13.82
CA THR A 140 7.97 21.02 13.10
C THR A 140 8.81 20.12 14.01
N SER A 141 8.87 20.38 15.32
CA SER A 141 9.49 19.47 16.28
C SER A 141 8.62 18.27 16.63
N ASN A 142 7.32 18.31 16.29
CA ASN A 142 6.38 17.20 16.50
C ASN A 142 6.49 16.19 15.34
N PHE A 143 6.99 15.02 15.63
CA PHE A 143 7.06 13.92 14.68
C PHE A 143 5.70 13.26 14.46
N ILE A 144 4.84 13.25 15.48
CA ILE A 144 3.50 12.65 15.47
C ILE A 144 2.44 13.74 15.62
N ASN A 145 1.42 13.68 14.78
CA ASN A 145 0.26 14.57 14.83
C ASN A 145 -1.04 13.79 15.06
N ALA A 146 -2.19 14.47 15.03
CA ALA A 146 -3.49 13.82 15.10
C ALA A 146 -3.78 12.95 13.85
N VAL A 147 -4.52 11.86 14.01
CA VAL A 147 -5.05 11.09 12.87
C VAL A 147 -6.22 11.84 12.22
N ILE A 148 -6.56 11.45 10.98
CA ILE A 148 -7.37 12.24 10.06
C ILE A 148 -8.82 12.51 10.53
N SER A 149 -9.43 11.65 11.35
CA SER A 149 -10.83 11.77 11.75
C SER A 149 -11.14 10.98 13.01
N GLU A 150 -12.27 11.29 13.64
CA GLU A 150 -12.79 10.52 14.79
C GLU A 150 -13.01 9.05 14.43
N LYS A 151 -13.58 8.77 13.26
CA LYS A 151 -13.77 7.40 12.78
C LYS A 151 -12.44 6.62 12.67
N ALA A 152 -11.39 7.25 12.18
CA ALA A 152 -10.06 6.65 12.13
C ALA A 152 -9.52 6.41 13.54
N PHE A 153 -9.65 7.40 14.43
CA PHE A 153 -9.25 7.31 15.82
C PHE A 153 -9.93 6.12 16.53
N ASP A 154 -11.27 6.05 16.47
CA ASP A 154 -12.03 4.99 17.14
C ASP A 154 -11.69 3.60 16.57
N SER A 155 -11.48 3.49 15.25
CA SER A 155 -11.04 2.26 14.62
C SER A 155 -9.67 1.82 15.13
N ILE A 156 -8.67 2.71 15.13
CA ILE A 156 -7.31 2.38 15.56
C ILE A 156 -7.29 2.04 17.06
N ALA A 157 -8.02 2.80 17.89
CA ALA A 157 -8.16 2.52 19.31
C ALA A 157 -8.70 1.11 19.57
N SER A 158 -9.67 0.66 18.77
CA SER A 158 -10.22 -0.70 18.90
C SER A 158 -9.19 -1.81 18.64
N TYR A 159 -8.22 -1.60 17.77
CA TYR A 159 -7.12 -2.55 17.54
C TYR A 159 -6.11 -2.55 18.70
N ILE A 160 -5.84 -1.38 19.28
CA ILE A 160 -4.98 -1.27 20.46
C ILE A 160 -5.64 -1.98 21.66
N ASP A 161 -6.93 -1.77 21.88
CA ASP A 161 -7.68 -2.43 22.94
C ASP A 161 -7.79 -3.95 22.73
N TYR A 162 -7.94 -4.38 21.49
CA TYR A 162 -7.89 -5.81 21.15
C TYR A 162 -6.54 -6.42 21.58
N ALA A 163 -5.42 -5.73 21.28
CA ALA A 163 -4.10 -6.21 21.70
C ALA A 163 -3.90 -6.20 23.23
N LYS A 164 -4.39 -5.16 23.92
CA LYS A 164 -4.33 -5.08 25.40
C LYS A 164 -5.04 -6.23 26.10
N ASN A 165 -6.12 -6.72 25.49
CA ASN A 165 -6.97 -7.76 26.09
C ASN A 165 -6.64 -9.18 25.58
N SER A 166 -5.51 -9.37 24.92
CA SER A 166 -5.10 -10.66 24.35
C SER A 166 -3.90 -11.26 25.07
N ASP A 167 -3.98 -12.54 25.39
CA ASP A 167 -2.85 -13.30 25.95
C ASP A 167 -1.76 -13.64 24.91
N GLU A 168 -2.04 -13.43 23.62
CA GLU A 168 -1.11 -13.68 22.51
C GLU A 168 -0.24 -12.46 22.17
N ALA A 169 -0.44 -11.32 22.83
CA ALA A 169 0.23 -10.08 22.47
C ALA A 169 0.61 -9.25 23.71
N GLU A 170 1.71 -8.51 23.59
CA GLU A 170 2.19 -7.54 24.58
C GLU A 170 2.42 -6.19 23.90
N ILE A 171 1.91 -5.12 24.50
CA ILE A 171 2.27 -3.75 24.08
C ILE A 171 3.53 -3.34 24.85
N ILE A 172 4.65 -3.24 24.14
CA ILE A 172 5.95 -2.92 24.73
C ILE A 172 6.24 -1.42 24.85
N VAL A 173 5.52 -0.59 24.08
CA VAL A 173 5.58 0.88 24.13
C VAL A 173 4.32 1.47 23.51
N GLY A 174 3.86 2.62 24.01
CA GLY A 174 2.64 3.26 23.52
C GLY A 174 1.37 2.71 24.14
N GLY A 175 0.34 2.54 23.33
CA GLY A 175 -0.94 1.98 23.74
C GLY A 175 -1.95 2.99 24.28
N ASN A 176 -1.59 4.28 24.41
CA ASN A 176 -2.49 5.32 24.88
C ASN A 176 -3.03 6.16 23.72
N TYR A 177 -4.22 6.67 23.91
CA TYR A 177 -4.88 7.54 22.95
C TYR A 177 -5.83 8.50 23.66
N ASP A 178 -5.97 9.73 23.11
CA ASP A 178 -6.82 10.77 23.70
C ASP A 178 -7.39 11.66 22.60
N LYS A 179 -8.70 11.88 22.61
CA LYS A 179 -9.40 12.75 21.66
C LYS A 179 -9.95 14.04 22.29
N SER A 180 -9.55 14.38 23.49
CA SER A 180 -10.03 15.58 24.19
C SER A 180 -9.57 16.89 23.55
N LEU A 181 -8.35 16.91 22.99
CA LEU A 181 -7.76 18.07 22.30
C LEU A 181 -7.62 17.84 20.78
N GLY A 182 -7.74 16.60 20.34
CA GLY A 182 -7.54 16.17 18.95
C GLY A 182 -7.42 14.66 18.89
N TYR A 183 -7.47 14.09 17.71
CA TYR A 183 -7.44 12.64 17.52
C TYR A 183 -6.03 12.07 17.66
N PHE A 184 -5.46 12.17 18.87
CA PHE A 184 -4.08 11.76 19.15
C PHE A 184 -4.01 10.30 19.59
N ILE A 185 -3.16 9.54 18.89
CA ILE A 185 -2.85 8.15 19.21
C ILE A 185 -1.35 8.03 19.38
N GLN A 186 -0.92 7.52 20.50
CA GLN A 186 0.49 7.30 20.77
C GLN A 186 1.03 6.18 19.87
N PRO A 187 2.19 6.38 19.22
CA PRO A 187 2.87 5.32 18.48
C PRO A 187 2.96 4.06 19.33
N THR A 188 2.46 2.96 18.80
CA THR A 188 2.24 1.73 19.57
C THR A 188 2.96 0.57 18.92
N ILE A 189 3.76 -0.15 19.68
CA ILE A 189 4.41 -1.39 19.26
C ILE A 189 3.86 -2.56 20.04
N ILE A 190 3.35 -3.52 19.30
CA ILE A 190 2.80 -4.79 19.77
C ILE A 190 3.80 -5.89 19.41
N VAL A 191 4.11 -6.76 20.35
CA VAL A 191 4.84 -8.01 20.11
C VAL A 191 3.87 -9.16 20.26
N THR A 192 3.83 -10.05 19.29
CA THR A 192 2.93 -11.21 19.33
C THR A 192 3.66 -12.53 19.20
N THR A 193 3.11 -13.55 19.84
CA THR A 193 3.53 -14.96 19.68
C THR A 193 2.77 -15.65 18.55
N ASN A 194 1.66 -15.05 18.07
CA ASN A 194 0.83 -15.56 16.99
C ASN A 194 1.10 -14.80 15.68
N PRO A 195 1.76 -15.42 14.68
CA PRO A 195 2.05 -14.74 13.41
C PRO A 195 0.80 -14.42 12.58
N GLN A 196 -0.38 -14.97 12.95
CA GLN A 196 -1.69 -14.65 12.37
C GLN A 196 -2.53 -13.73 13.28
N PHE A 197 -1.89 -13.07 14.25
CA PHE A 197 -2.57 -12.11 15.12
C PHE A 197 -3.29 -11.04 14.30
N LYS A 198 -4.45 -10.59 14.75
CA LYS A 198 -5.31 -9.68 13.98
C LYS A 198 -4.56 -8.46 13.42
N THR A 199 -3.68 -7.85 14.23
CA THR A 199 -2.89 -6.71 13.81
C THR A 199 -1.67 -7.05 12.93
N MET A 200 -1.36 -8.35 12.72
CA MET A 200 -0.43 -8.81 11.68
C MET A 200 -1.11 -8.96 10.32
N VAL A 201 -2.42 -9.20 10.29
CA VAL A 201 -3.19 -9.57 9.10
C VAL A 201 -3.96 -8.38 8.52
N GLU A 202 -4.66 -7.63 9.37
CA GLU A 202 -5.57 -6.55 8.95
C GLU A 202 -4.87 -5.20 8.85
N GLU A 203 -5.26 -4.37 7.88
CA GLU A 203 -4.80 -3.00 7.74
C GLU A 203 -5.41 -2.11 8.82
N VAL A 204 -4.56 -1.54 9.70
CA VAL A 204 -4.99 -0.65 10.78
C VAL A 204 -5.07 0.81 10.32
N PHE A 205 -4.17 1.22 9.45
CA PHE A 205 -4.03 2.58 8.90
C PHE A 205 -3.81 3.64 9.99
N GLY A 206 -2.91 3.33 10.93
CA GLY A 206 -2.60 4.17 12.09
C GLY A 206 -1.22 3.86 12.64
N PRO A 207 -0.78 4.57 13.70
CA PRO A 207 0.55 4.44 14.28
C PRO A 207 0.67 3.17 15.16
N VAL A 208 0.45 2.01 14.54
CA VAL A 208 0.49 0.69 15.19
C VAL A 208 1.35 -0.26 14.38
N MET A 209 2.42 -0.74 15.00
CA MET A 209 3.32 -1.75 14.45
C MET A 209 3.22 -3.04 15.26
N THR A 210 3.11 -4.16 14.57
CA THR A 210 3.12 -5.49 15.22
C THR A 210 4.35 -6.26 14.82
N ILE A 211 5.05 -6.84 15.80
CA ILE A 211 6.30 -7.56 15.64
C ILE A 211 6.10 -9.03 16.01
N TYR A 212 6.54 -9.91 15.14
CA TYR A 212 6.71 -11.33 15.40
C TYR A 212 8.19 -11.67 15.49
N VAL A 213 8.63 -12.24 16.61
CA VAL A 213 10.02 -12.66 16.81
C VAL A 213 10.17 -14.12 16.41
N TYR A 214 11.04 -14.39 15.44
CA TYR A 214 11.24 -15.73 14.91
C TYR A 214 12.63 -16.29 15.23
N ASN A 215 12.78 -17.61 15.23
CA ASN A 215 14.09 -18.27 15.40
C ASN A 215 14.98 -18.00 14.18
N GLU A 216 16.16 -17.43 14.38
CA GLU A 216 17.09 -17.00 13.33
C GLU A 216 17.51 -18.09 12.34
N GLU A 217 17.39 -19.37 12.70
CA GLU A 217 17.67 -20.49 11.81
C GLU A 217 16.50 -20.84 10.86
N LYS A 218 15.32 -20.22 11.07
CA LYS A 218 14.11 -20.48 10.31
C LYS A 218 13.82 -19.41 9.24
N TRP A 219 14.85 -19.02 8.50
CA TRP A 219 14.75 -17.95 7.50
C TRP A 219 13.70 -18.22 6.43
N GLU A 220 13.82 -19.34 5.71
CA GLU A 220 12.90 -19.66 4.59
C GLU A 220 11.48 -19.97 5.07
N GLU A 221 11.33 -20.63 6.23
CA GLU A 221 10.02 -20.82 6.85
C GLU A 221 9.36 -19.47 7.16
N THR A 222 10.15 -18.51 7.66
CA THR A 222 9.68 -17.16 7.96
C THR A 222 9.29 -16.41 6.68
N LEU A 223 10.06 -16.50 5.60
CA LEU A 223 9.68 -15.90 4.31
C LEU A 223 8.37 -16.47 3.79
N THR A 224 8.18 -17.80 3.91
CA THR A 224 6.90 -18.44 3.56
C THR A 224 5.75 -17.91 4.42
N LEU A 225 6.00 -17.67 5.71
CA LEU A 225 5.02 -17.09 6.62
C LEU A 225 4.68 -15.64 6.22
N VAL A 226 5.69 -14.81 5.91
CA VAL A 226 5.52 -13.42 5.43
C VAL A 226 4.59 -13.37 4.23
N ASP A 227 4.80 -14.26 3.23
CA ASP A 227 3.98 -14.35 2.02
C ASP A 227 2.51 -14.68 2.31
N LYS A 228 2.26 -15.56 3.29
CA LYS A 228 0.92 -16.12 3.58
C LYS A 228 0.14 -15.34 4.63
N THR A 229 0.76 -14.43 5.37
CA THR A 229 0.11 -13.77 6.52
C THR A 229 -1.05 -12.86 6.11
N SER A 230 -0.98 -12.24 4.94
CA SER A 230 -1.98 -11.25 4.52
C SER A 230 -2.33 -11.38 3.04
N GLU A 231 -3.54 -10.96 2.68
CA GLU A 231 -4.00 -10.89 1.28
C GLU A 231 -3.36 -9.72 0.49
N TYR A 232 -2.70 -8.80 1.17
CA TYR A 232 -2.10 -7.62 0.56
C TYR A 232 -0.71 -7.90 0.00
N ALA A 233 -0.33 -7.15 -1.04
CA ALA A 233 1.00 -7.18 -1.64
C ALA A 233 1.38 -5.80 -2.20
N LEU A 234 1.33 -4.76 -1.36
CA LEU A 234 1.68 -3.41 -1.78
C LEU A 234 3.19 -3.18 -1.71
N THR A 235 3.73 -3.13 -0.50
CA THR A 235 5.17 -2.93 -0.29
C THR A 235 5.74 -3.92 0.72
N GLY A 236 7.04 -4.14 0.64
CA GLY A 236 7.77 -4.97 1.59
C GLY A 236 9.25 -4.63 1.59
N ALA A 237 9.90 -4.82 2.73
CA ALA A 237 11.32 -4.58 2.89
C ALA A 237 12.03 -5.76 3.55
N ILE A 238 13.24 -6.03 3.08
CA ILE A 238 14.17 -6.95 3.72
C ILE A 238 15.42 -6.19 4.17
N LEU A 239 15.92 -6.53 5.34
CA LEU A 239 17.17 -6.03 5.85
C LEU A 239 18.15 -7.19 6.03
N SER A 240 19.29 -7.14 5.34
CA SER A 240 20.30 -8.18 5.35
C SER A 240 21.64 -7.66 4.84
N VAL A 241 22.70 -8.00 5.51
CA VAL A 241 24.09 -7.82 5.01
C VAL A 241 24.48 -9.01 4.13
N ASP A 242 23.89 -10.17 4.38
CA ASP A 242 24.10 -11.37 3.56
C ASP A 242 23.35 -11.26 2.22
N ARG A 243 24.11 -11.21 1.12
CA ARG A 243 23.55 -11.07 -0.23
C ARG A 243 22.81 -12.31 -0.71
N TYR A 244 23.19 -13.49 -0.28
CA TYR A 244 22.49 -14.74 -0.63
C TYR A 244 21.13 -14.82 0.08
N ALA A 245 21.08 -14.40 1.36
CA ALA A 245 19.81 -14.31 2.08
C ALA A 245 18.86 -13.27 1.45
N ALA A 246 19.40 -12.14 0.98
CA ALA A 246 18.63 -11.12 0.27
C ALA A 246 18.08 -11.66 -1.07
N GLU A 247 18.91 -12.38 -1.85
CA GLU A 247 18.47 -13.00 -3.11
C GLU A 247 17.40 -14.06 -2.89
N THR A 248 17.57 -14.92 -1.88
CA THR A 248 16.55 -15.91 -1.48
C THR A 248 15.23 -15.24 -1.13
N ALA A 249 15.26 -14.15 -0.35
CA ALA A 249 14.06 -13.40 -0.01
C ALA A 249 13.40 -12.76 -1.25
N CYS A 250 14.16 -12.15 -2.15
CA CYS A 250 13.63 -11.61 -3.39
C CYS A 250 12.89 -12.66 -4.22
N LYS A 251 13.42 -13.88 -4.26
CA LYS A 251 12.84 -15.00 -5.01
C LYS A 251 11.59 -15.56 -4.35
N MET A 252 11.64 -15.79 -3.04
CA MET A 252 10.50 -16.35 -2.30
C MET A 252 9.33 -15.36 -2.14
N LEU A 253 9.62 -14.07 -2.11
CA LEU A 253 8.65 -13.00 -1.91
C LEU A 253 8.30 -12.24 -3.20
N GLU A 254 8.60 -12.80 -4.39
CA GLU A 254 8.39 -12.13 -5.69
C GLU A 254 6.94 -11.63 -5.92
N ASN A 255 5.96 -12.30 -5.30
CA ASN A 255 4.54 -11.98 -5.40
C ASN A 255 3.97 -11.32 -4.12
N SER A 256 4.81 -11.01 -3.14
CA SER A 256 4.38 -10.50 -1.82
C SER A 256 4.41 -8.96 -1.72
N ALA A 257 4.98 -8.29 -2.70
CA ALA A 257 5.04 -6.82 -2.75
C ALA A 257 5.18 -6.32 -4.20
N GLY A 258 4.39 -5.34 -4.56
CA GLY A 258 4.55 -4.64 -5.83
C GLY A 258 5.77 -3.72 -5.85
N ASN A 259 6.10 -3.11 -4.72
CA ASN A 259 7.36 -2.40 -4.49
C ASN A 259 8.16 -3.11 -3.40
N PHE A 260 9.34 -3.59 -3.76
CA PHE A 260 10.19 -4.38 -2.89
C PHE A 260 11.51 -3.63 -2.60
N TYR A 261 11.87 -3.53 -1.32
CA TYR A 261 12.99 -2.74 -0.85
C TYR A 261 14.05 -3.63 -0.17
N ILE A 262 15.31 -3.34 -0.40
CA ILE A 262 16.44 -4.01 0.23
C ILE A 262 17.23 -2.99 1.05
N ASN A 263 17.37 -3.24 2.35
CA ASN A 263 18.04 -2.37 3.31
C ASN A 263 17.48 -0.95 3.35
N ASP A 264 16.15 -0.85 3.23
CA ASP A 264 15.39 0.40 3.37
C ASP A 264 14.04 0.09 4.02
N LYS A 265 13.29 1.14 4.38
CA LYS A 265 11.90 1.02 4.84
C LYS A 265 10.96 0.79 3.65
N PRO A 266 9.80 0.13 3.84
CA PRO A 266 8.88 -0.20 2.73
C PRO A 266 8.05 1.00 2.23
N THR A 267 8.26 2.20 2.73
CA THR A 267 7.49 3.40 2.37
C THR A 267 8.38 4.54 1.91
N GLY A 268 7.81 5.53 1.20
CA GLY A 268 8.54 6.70 0.71
C GLY A 268 9.06 6.55 -0.71
N ALA A 269 8.31 5.87 -1.58
CA ALA A 269 8.59 5.85 -3.01
C ALA A 269 8.69 7.28 -3.58
N VAL A 270 9.74 7.55 -4.34
CA VAL A 270 9.99 8.84 -4.96
C VAL A 270 9.46 8.83 -6.37
N VAL A 271 8.59 9.78 -6.70
CA VAL A 271 8.02 9.95 -8.06
C VAL A 271 9.14 10.02 -9.10
N SER A 272 8.97 9.34 -10.20
CA SER A 272 9.94 9.18 -11.30
C SER A 272 11.16 8.32 -11.01
N GLN A 273 11.36 7.88 -9.77
CA GLN A 273 12.44 6.94 -9.41
C GLN A 273 11.91 5.53 -9.14
N GLN A 274 10.77 5.43 -8.41
CA GLN A 274 10.12 4.17 -8.10
C GLN A 274 8.66 4.22 -8.54
N PRO A 275 8.31 3.66 -9.71
CA PRO A 275 6.92 3.46 -10.08
C PRO A 275 6.19 2.65 -8.99
N PHE A 276 5.02 3.13 -8.58
CA PHE A 276 4.34 2.61 -7.40
C PHE A 276 3.10 1.81 -7.77
N GLY A 277 2.92 0.65 -7.13
CA GLY A 277 1.71 -0.15 -7.28
C GLY A 277 1.82 -1.48 -6.57
N GLY A 278 0.68 -1.97 -6.09
CA GLY A 278 0.53 -3.23 -5.38
C GLY A 278 -0.26 -4.27 -6.14
N ALA A 279 0.05 -5.54 -5.88
CA ALA A 279 -0.65 -6.70 -6.41
C ALA A 279 -1.62 -7.30 -5.38
N ARG A 280 -2.25 -8.43 -5.68
CA ARG A 280 -3.23 -9.13 -4.84
C ARG A 280 -4.33 -8.19 -4.33
N GLY A 281 -4.61 -8.17 -3.04
CA GLY A 281 -5.58 -7.28 -2.40
C GLY A 281 -5.21 -5.79 -2.43
N SER A 282 -3.99 -5.43 -2.83
CA SER A 282 -3.49 -4.05 -2.81
C SER A 282 -3.67 -3.30 -4.14
N GLY A 283 -4.26 -3.91 -5.15
CA GLY A 283 -4.58 -3.18 -6.38
C GLY A 283 -4.25 -3.92 -7.67
N THR A 284 -4.26 -3.19 -8.76
CA THR A 284 -4.09 -3.72 -10.11
C THR A 284 -2.64 -3.65 -10.61
N ASN A 285 -1.74 -3.11 -9.79
CA ASN A 285 -0.30 -3.02 -10.04
C ASN A 285 0.08 -2.31 -11.36
N ASP A 286 -0.65 -1.30 -11.73
CA ASP A 286 -0.43 -0.54 -12.99
C ASP A 286 0.72 0.48 -12.90
N LYS A 287 1.50 0.46 -11.84
CA LYS A 287 2.72 1.26 -11.67
C LYS A 287 2.53 2.76 -11.90
N ALA A 288 1.80 3.39 -10.97
CA ALA A 288 1.64 4.85 -10.94
C ALA A 288 3.01 5.56 -11.01
N GLY A 289 3.07 6.66 -11.75
CA GLY A 289 4.33 7.38 -12.01
C GLY A 289 5.19 6.77 -13.12
N SER A 290 4.65 5.86 -13.94
CA SER A 290 5.34 5.27 -15.09
C SER A 290 4.49 5.31 -16.36
N VAL A 291 5.14 5.07 -17.48
CA VAL A 291 4.47 4.90 -18.80
C VAL A 291 3.47 3.75 -18.79
N LEU A 292 3.68 2.71 -17.97
CA LEU A 292 2.76 1.57 -17.85
C LEU A 292 1.37 2.00 -17.40
N ASN A 293 1.28 2.92 -16.44
CA ASN A 293 0.00 3.48 -16.02
C ASN A 293 -0.66 4.30 -17.14
N LEU A 294 0.11 5.10 -17.87
CA LEU A 294 -0.42 5.91 -18.97
C LEU A 294 -0.98 5.04 -20.11
N LEU A 295 -0.33 3.92 -20.42
CA LEU A 295 -0.80 2.98 -21.44
C LEU A 295 -2.16 2.37 -21.13
N ARG A 296 -2.58 2.31 -19.88
CA ARG A 296 -3.93 1.86 -19.49
C ARG A 296 -5.04 2.78 -20.03
N TRP A 297 -4.73 4.04 -20.29
CA TRP A 297 -5.71 5.08 -20.62
C TRP A 297 -5.78 5.40 -22.12
N VAL A 298 -4.95 4.76 -22.95
CA VAL A 298 -4.97 4.95 -24.41
C VAL A 298 -5.66 3.80 -25.11
N SER A 299 -6.30 4.09 -26.25
CA SER A 299 -6.90 3.10 -27.12
C SER A 299 -6.19 3.15 -28.48
N PRO A 300 -5.18 2.28 -28.70
CA PRO A 300 -4.42 2.28 -29.94
C PRO A 300 -5.30 1.87 -31.12
N ARG A 301 -5.14 2.56 -32.26
CA ARG A 301 -5.79 2.24 -33.53
C ARG A 301 -4.71 1.97 -34.59
N THR A 302 -4.81 0.84 -35.25
CA THR A 302 -3.94 0.52 -36.34
C THR A 302 -4.65 0.82 -37.66
N ILE A 303 -3.96 1.50 -38.57
CA ILE A 303 -4.44 1.77 -39.95
C ILE A 303 -3.51 1.04 -40.93
N LYS A 304 -4.08 0.21 -41.79
CA LYS A 304 -3.39 -0.39 -42.93
C LYS A 304 -3.97 0.20 -44.20
N GLU A 305 -3.14 0.79 -45.00
CA GLU A 305 -3.51 1.28 -46.34
C GLU A 305 -2.81 0.42 -47.41
N THR A 306 -3.54 0.03 -48.44
CA THR A 306 -3.00 -0.73 -49.58
C THR A 306 -3.13 0.15 -50.81
N PHE A 307 -1.99 0.62 -51.37
CA PHE A 307 -1.97 1.53 -52.51
C PHE A 307 -2.38 0.85 -53.82
N VAL A 308 -2.15 -0.47 -53.92
CA VAL A 308 -2.59 -1.28 -55.04
C VAL A 308 -3.44 -2.44 -54.51
N PRO A 309 -4.76 -2.24 -54.36
CA PRO A 309 -5.64 -3.28 -53.81
C PRO A 309 -5.66 -4.51 -54.75
N PRO A 310 -5.78 -5.72 -54.21
CA PRO A 310 -5.96 -6.91 -55.04
C PRO A 310 -7.29 -6.85 -55.79
N THR A 311 -7.27 -7.32 -57.04
CA THR A 311 -8.47 -7.37 -57.93
C THR A 311 -8.99 -8.78 -58.12
N ASP A 312 -8.31 -9.78 -57.61
CA ASP A 312 -8.72 -11.17 -57.57
C ASP A 312 -8.78 -11.67 -56.11
N TYR A 313 -9.78 -12.49 -55.78
CA TYR A 313 -9.91 -13.07 -54.42
C TYR A 313 -8.91 -14.19 -54.19
N ARG A 314 -8.40 -14.79 -55.25
CA ARG A 314 -7.45 -15.90 -55.18
C ARG A 314 -6.08 -15.40 -54.75
N TYR A 315 -5.50 -16.09 -53.79
CA TYR A 315 -4.09 -15.91 -53.46
C TYR A 315 -3.21 -16.74 -54.39
N PRO A 316 -1.95 -16.37 -54.61
CA PRO A 316 -1.06 -17.09 -55.55
C PRO A 316 -0.93 -18.60 -55.27
N PHE A 317 -1.08 -19.04 -54.04
CA PHE A 317 -1.00 -20.46 -53.67
C PHE A 317 -2.25 -21.28 -54.06
N LEU A 318 -3.35 -20.64 -54.44
CA LEU A 318 -4.56 -21.35 -54.88
C LEU A 318 -4.51 -21.85 -56.31
N GLY A 319 -3.43 -21.50 -57.05
CA GLY A 319 -3.26 -21.86 -58.46
C GLY A 319 -4.18 -21.07 -59.41
N GLU A 320 -3.93 -21.18 -60.71
CA GLU A 320 -4.77 -20.62 -61.73
C GLU A 320 -6.08 -21.42 -61.91
#